data_b59d2acf267de5df3fd0b4ea458296ae
#
_entry.id   b59d2acf267de5df3fd0b4ea458296ae
#
_cell.length_a   1.000
_cell.length_b   1.000
_cell.length_c   1.000
_cell.angle_alpha   90.00
_cell.angle_beta   90.00
_cell.angle_gamma   90.00
#
_symmetry.space_group_name_H-M   'P 1'
#
loop_
_entity.id
_entity.type
_entity.pdbx_description
1 polymer ?
#
loop_
_entity_poly.entity_id
_entity_poly.type
_entity_poly.pdbx_seq_one_letter_code
_entity_poly.pdbx_strand_id
1 'polypeptide(L)'
;MKEKVILTTALCLSAMTQMMAQNIIGKVMNTKGEPLAFANVVLLNRTDSAFVKGAVSGEDGSFVIDSSCNGGIIKVTSVGYKTICKDCTGENVGIIKMEEDS
;
A
#
# COMPACT_ATOMS: atom_id res chain seq x y z
N MET A 1 42.69 18.89 7.47
CA MET A 1 42.12 17.98 8.47
C MET A 1 40.68 18.27 8.78
N LYS A 2 40.33 19.53 8.97
CA LYS A 2 38.92 19.90 9.25
C LYS A 2 37.99 19.56 8.10
N GLU A 3 38.47 19.68 6.88
CA GLU A 3 37.69 19.37 5.68
C GLU A 3 37.32 17.91 5.58
N LYS A 4 38.20 17.00 5.98
CA LYS A 4 37.92 15.55 5.95
C LYS A 4 36.85 15.16 6.94
N VAL A 5 36.81 15.81 8.11
CA VAL A 5 35.79 15.54 9.12
C VAL A 5 34.41 15.97 8.61
N ILE A 6 34.33 17.13 7.96
CA ILE A 6 33.09 17.66 7.41
C ILE A 6 32.55 16.73 6.31
N LEU A 7 33.42 16.22 5.41
CA LEU A 7 33.03 15.31 4.36
C LEU A 7 32.49 13.98 4.92
N THR A 8 33.12 13.47 5.98
CA THR A 8 32.66 12.24 6.61
C THR A 8 31.27 12.40 7.20
N THR A 9 31.01 13.54 7.86
CA THR A 9 29.71 13.84 8.43
C THR A 9 28.63 13.93 7.35
N ALA A 10 28.92 14.56 6.24
CA ALA A 10 27.98 14.67 5.11
C ALA A 10 27.63 13.32 4.53
N LEU A 11 28.60 12.41 4.40
CA LEU A 11 28.36 11.07 3.90
C LEU A 11 27.44 10.27 4.84
N CYS A 12 27.62 10.40 6.14
CA CYS A 12 26.76 9.73 7.11
C CYS A 12 25.32 10.21 7.01
N LEU A 13 25.09 11.49 6.86
CA LEU A 13 23.76 12.05 6.69
C LEU A 13 23.09 11.55 5.42
N SER A 14 23.83 11.47 4.31
CA SER A 14 23.29 10.94 3.06
C SER A 14 22.87 9.49 3.19
N ALA A 15 23.64 8.67 3.89
CA ALA A 15 23.31 7.26 4.11
C ALA A 15 22.04 7.12 4.93
N MET A 16 21.82 7.96 5.90
CA MET A 16 20.61 7.90 6.74
C MET A 16 19.35 8.28 5.97
N THR A 17 19.43 9.19 5.01
CA THR A 17 18.24 9.60 4.24
C THR A 17 17.76 8.53 3.26
N GLN A 18 18.56 7.50 3.00
CA GLN A 18 18.17 6.42 2.08
C GLN A 18 17.34 5.33 2.75
N MET A 19 17.22 5.36 4.07
CA MET A 19 16.46 4.36 4.82
C MET A 19 15.02 4.83 4.98
N MET A 20 14.25 4.79 3.88
CA MET A 20 12.83 5.16 3.90
C MET A 20 11.95 3.93 3.93
N ALA A 21 10.88 4.01 4.71
CA ALA A 21 9.89 2.94 4.76
C ALA A 21 9.19 2.80 3.40
N GLN A 22 8.88 1.57 3.01
CA GLN A 22 8.13 1.28 1.79
C GLN A 22 6.64 1.26 2.11
N ASN A 23 5.84 1.82 1.23
CA ASN A 23 4.40 1.85 1.36
C ASN A 23 3.75 1.28 0.11
N ILE A 24 2.59 0.64 0.29
CA ILE A 24 1.76 0.19 -0.82
C ILE A 24 0.63 1.21 -0.96
N ILE A 25 0.48 1.77 -2.15
CA ILE A 25 -0.56 2.76 -2.43
C ILE A 25 -1.48 2.27 -3.53
N GLY A 26 -2.72 2.73 -3.47
CA GLY A 26 -3.71 2.41 -4.48
C GLY A 26 -4.99 3.18 -4.26
N LYS A 27 -6.00 2.89 -5.08
CA LYS A 27 -7.29 3.56 -5.02
C LYS A 27 -8.40 2.55 -5.28
N VAL A 28 -9.49 2.65 -4.53
CA VAL A 28 -10.65 1.78 -4.66
C VAL A 28 -11.80 2.55 -5.25
N MET A 29 -12.41 2.01 -6.30
CA MET A 29 -13.55 2.60 -7.00
C MET A 29 -14.60 1.54 -7.28
N ASN A 30 -15.83 1.97 -7.56
CA ASN A 30 -16.85 1.06 -8.09
C ASN A 30 -16.75 1.01 -9.62
N THR A 31 -17.62 0.24 -10.26
CA THR A 31 -17.60 0.08 -11.72
C THR A 31 -18.01 1.35 -12.46
N LYS A 32 -18.63 2.31 -11.78
CA LYS A 32 -19.00 3.59 -12.36
C LYS A 32 -17.90 4.64 -12.25
N GLY A 33 -16.77 4.28 -11.64
CA GLY A 33 -15.66 5.20 -11.46
C GLY A 33 -15.79 6.10 -10.24
N GLU A 34 -16.74 5.84 -9.36
CA GLU A 34 -16.91 6.60 -8.14
C GLU A 34 -15.98 6.05 -7.05
N PRO A 35 -15.32 6.92 -6.27
CA PRO A 35 -14.41 6.45 -5.22
C PRO A 35 -15.20 5.80 -4.09
N LEU A 36 -14.63 4.73 -3.52
CA LEU A 36 -15.23 4.03 -2.39
C LEU A 36 -14.46 4.36 -1.12
N ALA A 37 -15.14 5.06 -0.20
CA ALA A 37 -14.60 5.36 1.11
C ALA A 37 -14.79 4.17 2.06
N PHE A 38 -13.91 4.04 3.02
CA PHE A 38 -14.00 3.09 4.12
C PHE A 38 -14.02 1.63 3.69
N ALA A 39 -13.45 1.32 2.51
CA ALA A 39 -13.20 -0.06 2.13
C ALA A 39 -12.02 -0.60 2.95
N ASN A 40 -12.13 -1.84 3.38
CA ASN A 40 -11.05 -2.51 4.11
C ASN A 40 -10.07 -3.09 3.10
N VAL A 41 -8.79 -2.70 3.21
CA VAL A 41 -7.72 -3.16 2.34
C VAL A 41 -6.70 -3.85 3.22
N VAL A 42 -6.45 -5.14 2.95
CA VAL A 42 -5.50 -5.90 3.77
C VAL A 42 -4.47 -6.56 2.88
N LEU A 43 -3.26 -6.62 3.41
CA LEU A 43 -2.16 -7.35 2.78
C LEU A 43 -2.05 -8.71 3.46
N LEU A 44 -2.11 -9.76 2.66
CA LEU A 44 -2.03 -11.15 3.13
C LEU A 44 -0.75 -11.79 2.62
N ASN A 45 -0.22 -12.71 3.41
CA ASN A 45 0.90 -13.53 3.02
C ASN A 45 0.41 -14.54 1.96
N ARG A 46 1.14 -14.64 0.84
CA ARG A 46 0.73 -15.50 -0.26
C ARG A 46 0.70 -16.99 0.10
N THR A 47 1.61 -17.42 0.96
CA THR A 47 1.75 -18.85 1.26
C THR A 47 0.67 -19.40 2.19
N ASP A 48 0.29 -18.63 3.20
CA ASP A 48 -0.65 -19.10 4.24
C ASP A 48 -1.86 -18.19 4.43
N SER A 49 -1.96 -17.12 3.63
CA SER A 49 -3.03 -16.11 3.71
C SER A 49 -3.13 -15.43 5.06
N ALA A 50 -2.05 -15.44 5.84
CA ALA A 50 -2.01 -14.76 7.12
C ALA A 50 -2.02 -13.25 6.93
N PHE A 51 -2.70 -12.55 7.85
CA PHE A 51 -2.77 -11.09 7.84
C PHE A 51 -1.39 -10.50 8.11
N VAL A 52 -0.96 -9.57 7.26
CA VAL A 52 0.29 -8.85 7.43
C VAL A 52 0.04 -7.43 7.91
N LYS A 53 -0.75 -6.66 7.18
CA LYS A 53 -1.04 -5.28 7.49
C LYS A 53 -2.35 -4.87 6.83
N GLY A 54 -3.02 -3.85 7.38
CA GLY A 54 -4.27 -3.38 6.81
C GLY A 54 -4.38 -1.87 6.79
N ALA A 55 -5.34 -1.37 6.01
CA ALA A 55 -5.66 0.04 5.89
C ALA A 55 -7.13 0.18 5.51
N VAL A 56 -7.64 1.39 5.60
CA VAL A 56 -9.00 1.73 5.21
C VAL A 56 -8.92 2.86 4.19
N SER A 57 -9.68 2.75 3.10
CA SER A 57 -9.67 3.80 2.07
C SER A 57 -10.27 5.09 2.60
N GLY A 58 -9.75 6.22 2.14
CA GLY A 58 -10.25 7.54 2.47
C GLY A 58 -11.44 7.94 1.62
N GLU A 59 -11.89 9.18 1.78
CA GLU A 59 -13.06 9.70 1.07
C GLU A 59 -12.89 9.68 -0.44
N ASP A 60 -11.66 9.83 -0.92
CA ASP A 60 -11.34 9.79 -2.35
C ASP A 60 -11.04 8.38 -2.86
N GLY A 61 -11.21 7.38 -2.01
CA GLY A 61 -10.94 5.99 -2.34
C GLY A 61 -9.49 5.56 -2.22
N SER A 62 -8.58 6.47 -1.95
CA SER A 62 -7.16 6.15 -1.86
C SER A 62 -6.83 5.45 -0.55
N PHE A 63 -5.80 4.59 -0.58
CA PHE A 63 -5.32 3.91 0.61
C PHE A 63 -3.80 3.82 0.60
N VAL A 64 -3.24 3.70 1.78
CA VAL A 64 -1.80 3.51 1.97
C VAL A 64 -1.62 2.39 3.01
N ILE A 65 -0.89 1.34 2.63
CA ILE A 65 -0.51 0.28 3.56
C ILE A 65 0.96 0.46 3.89
N ASP A 66 1.27 0.61 5.18
CA ASP A 66 2.63 0.83 5.66
C ASP A 66 3.38 -0.51 5.73
N SER A 67 3.71 -1.04 4.55
CA SER A 67 4.39 -2.32 4.43
C SER A 67 4.95 -2.46 3.02
N SER A 68 5.95 -3.32 2.86
CA SER A 68 6.41 -3.73 1.53
C SER A 68 5.51 -4.85 1.01
N CYS A 69 5.45 -4.98 -0.31
CA CYS A 69 4.59 -5.94 -1.00
C CYS A 69 5.00 -7.40 -0.78
N ASN A 70 6.27 -7.71 -0.96
CA ASN A 70 6.86 -9.04 -0.77
C ASN A 70 6.10 -10.17 -1.48
N GLY A 71 5.48 -9.86 -2.63
CA GLY A 71 4.73 -10.86 -3.37
C GLY A 71 3.42 -11.28 -2.72
N GLY A 72 2.91 -10.50 -1.78
CA GLY A 72 1.66 -10.82 -1.09
C GLY A 72 0.42 -10.60 -1.93
N ILE A 73 -0.73 -10.73 -1.29
CA ILE A 73 -2.04 -10.55 -1.93
C ILE A 73 -2.77 -9.41 -1.24
N ILE A 74 -3.33 -8.51 -2.03
CA ILE A 74 -4.20 -7.43 -1.52
C ILE A 74 -5.63 -7.91 -1.60
N LYS A 75 -6.31 -7.95 -0.46
CA LYS A 75 -7.73 -8.29 -0.37
C LYS A 75 -8.52 -7.05 0.02
N VAL A 76 -9.54 -6.73 -0.76
CA VAL A 76 -10.38 -5.56 -0.52
C VAL A 76 -11.80 -6.00 -0.27
N THR A 77 -12.37 -5.53 0.84
CA THR A 77 -13.76 -5.79 1.20
C THR A 77 -14.49 -4.49 1.49
N SER A 78 -15.74 -4.42 1.09
CA SER A 78 -16.60 -3.28 1.38
C SER A 78 -18.05 -3.74 1.45
N VAL A 79 -18.83 -3.12 2.34
CA VAL A 79 -20.24 -3.48 2.49
C VAL A 79 -21.00 -3.21 1.20
N GLY A 80 -21.70 -4.20 0.69
CA GLY A 80 -22.46 -4.09 -0.55
C GLY A 80 -21.68 -4.39 -1.82
N TYR A 81 -20.41 -4.80 -1.69
CA TYR A 81 -19.55 -5.10 -2.83
C TYR A 81 -18.94 -6.49 -2.69
N LYS A 82 -18.64 -7.08 -3.84
CA LYS A 82 -17.96 -8.38 -3.86
C LYS A 82 -16.52 -8.22 -3.43
N THR A 83 -16.04 -9.14 -2.62
CA THR A 83 -14.64 -9.17 -2.21
C THR A 83 -13.74 -9.38 -3.42
N ILE A 84 -12.66 -8.63 -3.49
CA ILE A 84 -11.68 -8.75 -4.58
C ILE A 84 -10.30 -9.00 -4.00
N CYS A 85 -9.54 -9.87 -4.67
CA CYS A 85 -8.15 -10.15 -4.33
C CYS A 85 -7.29 -9.82 -5.54
N LYS A 86 -6.15 -9.20 -5.28
CA LYS A 86 -5.23 -8.80 -6.34
C LYS A 86 -3.79 -9.06 -5.88
N ASP A 87 -2.97 -9.54 -6.79
CA ASP A 87 -1.55 -9.73 -6.49
C ASP A 87 -0.89 -8.39 -6.23
N CYS A 88 -0.08 -8.34 -5.19
CA CYS A 88 0.71 -7.16 -4.89
C CYS A 88 2.04 -7.29 -5.63
N THR A 89 2.20 -6.54 -6.72
CA THR A 89 3.37 -6.64 -7.58
C THR A 89 4.34 -5.48 -7.45
N GLY A 90 4.00 -4.47 -6.64
CA GLY A 90 4.84 -3.29 -6.44
C GLY A 90 4.22 -2.33 -5.47
N GLU A 91 4.85 -1.18 -5.30
CA GLU A 91 4.36 -0.18 -4.35
C GLU A 91 3.03 0.44 -4.77
N ASN A 92 2.79 0.56 -6.06
CA ASN A 92 1.55 1.13 -6.58
C ASN A 92 0.71 0.02 -7.21
N VAL A 93 -0.38 -0.36 -6.54
CA VAL A 93 -1.27 -1.41 -7.04
C VAL A 93 -2.34 -0.86 -7.98
N GLY A 94 -2.35 0.45 -8.20
CA GLY A 94 -3.26 1.07 -9.16
C GLY A 94 -4.68 1.18 -8.65
N ILE A 95 -5.62 1.20 -9.59
CA ILE A 95 -7.04 1.34 -9.28
C ILE A 95 -7.67 -0.05 -9.17
N ILE A 96 -8.35 -0.29 -8.05
CA ILE A 96 -9.08 -1.51 -7.79
C ILE A 96 -10.57 -1.20 -7.97
N LYS A 97 -11.22 -1.87 -8.94
CA LYS A 97 -12.64 -1.68 -9.20
C LYS A 97 -13.44 -2.79 -8.52
N MET A 98 -14.42 -2.40 -7.72
CA MET A 98 -15.28 -3.33 -7.01
C MET A 98 -16.66 -3.39 -7.64
N GLU A 99 -17.19 -4.59 -7.79
CA GLU A 99 -18.53 -4.82 -8.32
C GLU A 99 -19.52 -4.92 -7.17
N GLU A 100 -20.72 -4.38 -7.38
CA GLU A 100 -21.79 -4.50 -6.41
C GLU A 100 -22.20 -5.97 -6.24
N ASP A 101 -22.42 -6.34 -4.99
CA ASP A 101 -22.92 -7.67 -4.65
C ASP A 101 -24.45 -7.62 -4.64
N SER A 102 -25.04 -8.14 -5.68
CA SER A 102 -26.51 -8.10 -5.84
C SER A 102 -27.21 -9.25 -5.14
#